data_d0b30809927fceb0790bccd580d37707
#
_entry.id   d0b30809927fceb0790bccd580d37707
#
_cell.length_a   1.000
_cell.length_b   1.000
_cell.length_c   1.000
_cell.angle_alpha   90.00
_cell.angle_beta   90.00
_cell.angle_gamma   90.00
#
_symmetry.space_group_name_H-M   'P 1'
#
loop_
_entity.id
_entity.type
_entity.pdbx_description
1 polymer ?
#
loop_
_entity_poly.entity_id
_entity_poly.type
_entity_poly.pdbx_seq_one_letter_code
_entity_poly.pdbx_strand_id
1 'polypeptide(L)'
;MAEQATKYMHYQFNELNGYRVLNDVFHDALIKKVGIAKVYWDMYQEQEIFDFQDLNEMEFSVLVNEDNVEVIQHTTKMVMEMDEFGMQIESPRHDLKIARTVERGKMCVESVPPEEFFIDRNSRSIDDYYVVAHRTEMRVGDLVAMGYDYEDVYDLSGLQHSDTFSEVEEYQRRGYEEDYSDEDVQDPSMRLVAVTEAYIKIDVNGTGVPTLHKVTLGGNQYKLLDYEPCGHIPFAVFEVDPEPHTFYGRSVADLILNDQDAATAMLRGVLDNVALTNNPRVEIVDGAVNVDDLLNNEIGGIIRVKQSGAVQPQAVPFVAGQTLSALQYFDQQVEDKTGVTKASTGLSPDALQSTTATAVAATMQAQAAQIEVMARNLAEGGMRQMFKLMLKTMVENVDEEQMMRLQGQNYVPVDPRSWNLGMDVSINVGLGTGREDQKVAVLNQALQMQIQIFQSYGPGNGMVSLSNIRNTISDILAVNGVRNSERYFMPINPMMEQQMMMQQQQGQGQQQGDPNAAYLQAEQIKAQAKMQSDQLKLQLEAQKAIADDDRKRDQMDQDLLIAAAEVIGKYGTAVDVERIKQMQNEPRYPQAEPAAAAVGSTF
;
A
#
# COMPACT_ATOMS: atom_id res chain seq x y z
N MET A 1 25.00 6.23 8.21
CA MET A 1 24.19 7.41 7.93
C MET A 1 23.06 7.10 6.94
N ALA A 2 23.28 6.83 5.66
CA ALA A 2 22.19 6.54 4.71
C ALA A 2 21.28 5.35 5.11
N GLU A 3 21.86 4.24 5.57
CA GLU A 3 21.09 3.09 6.07
C GLU A 3 20.26 3.43 7.32
N GLN A 4 20.79 4.26 8.21
CA GLN A 4 20.10 4.74 9.40
C GLN A 4 18.91 5.64 9.00
N ALA A 5 19.13 6.58 8.06
CA ALA A 5 18.10 7.44 7.51
C ALA A 5 16.97 6.61 6.87
N THR A 6 17.32 5.60 6.04
CA THR A 6 16.33 4.71 5.41
C THR A 6 15.49 3.98 6.45
N LYS A 7 16.10 3.40 7.48
CA LYS A 7 15.37 2.69 8.55
C LYS A 7 14.46 3.62 9.34
N TYR A 8 14.93 4.84 9.62
CA TYR A 8 14.15 5.83 10.34
C TYR A 8 12.97 6.36 9.51
N MET A 9 13.18 6.61 8.22
CA MET A 9 12.12 7.02 7.30
C MET A 9 11.03 5.93 7.19
N HIS A 10 11.40 4.66 7.09
CA HIS A 10 10.44 3.56 7.12
C HIS A 10 9.69 3.47 8.45
N TYR A 11 10.36 3.69 9.57
CA TYR A 11 9.73 3.71 10.87
C TYR A 11 8.67 4.84 10.95
N GLN A 12 9.05 6.06 10.59
CA GLN A 12 8.14 7.21 10.58
C GLN A 12 6.97 7.01 9.61
N PHE A 13 7.24 6.50 8.42
CA PHE A 13 6.19 6.20 7.44
C PHE A 13 5.13 5.21 7.99
N ASN A 14 5.56 4.20 8.73
CA ASN A 14 4.64 3.25 9.37
C ASN A 14 3.85 3.88 10.53
N GLU A 15 4.48 4.72 11.35
CA GLU A 15 3.82 5.46 12.45
C GLU A 15 2.74 6.43 11.92
N LEU A 16 2.98 7.03 10.76
CA LEU A 16 2.06 7.96 10.10
C LEU A 16 0.93 7.27 9.31
N ASN A 17 0.77 5.95 9.43
CA ASN A 17 -0.16 5.17 8.60
C ASN A 17 0.06 5.38 7.09
N GLY A 18 1.31 5.54 6.67
CA GLY A 18 1.67 5.89 5.30
C GLY A 18 1.13 4.94 4.23
N TYR A 19 0.87 3.68 4.58
CA TYR A 19 0.20 2.74 3.67
C TYR A 19 -1.20 3.21 3.28
N ARG A 20 -1.99 3.73 4.23
CA ARG A 20 -3.33 4.26 3.95
C ARG A 20 -3.25 5.48 3.04
N VAL A 21 -2.36 6.42 3.37
CA VAL A 21 -2.14 7.61 2.53
C VAL A 21 -1.77 7.23 1.11
N LEU A 22 -0.83 6.28 0.93
CA LEU A 22 -0.47 5.81 -0.41
C LEU A 22 -1.64 5.15 -1.15
N ASN A 23 -2.46 4.36 -0.44
CA ASN A 23 -3.63 3.72 -1.04
C ASN A 23 -4.62 4.76 -1.56
N ASP A 24 -4.89 5.80 -0.77
CA ASP A 24 -5.82 6.87 -1.13
C ASP A 24 -5.27 7.68 -2.32
N VAL A 25 -3.99 8.06 -2.29
CA VAL A 25 -3.32 8.78 -3.39
C VAL A 25 -3.25 7.95 -4.67
N PHE A 26 -2.97 6.64 -4.58
CA PHE A 26 -2.96 5.76 -5.75
C PHE A 26 -4.36 5.59 -6.35
N HIS A 27 -5.38 5.50 -5.50
CA HIS A 27 -6.77 5.45 -5.93
C HIS A 27 -7.14 6.71 -6.73
N ASP A 28 -6.79 7.88 -6.23
CA ASP A 28 -7.03 9.14 -6.93
C ASP A 28 -6.23 9.22 -8.25
N ALA A 29 -4.97 8.83 -8.28
CA ALA A 29 -4.18 8.80 -9.50
C ALA A 29 -4.76 7.87 -10.56
N LEU A 30 -5.30 6.70 -10.17
CA LEU A 30 -5.90 5.73 -11.08
C LEU A 30 -7.24 6.22 -11.67
N ILE A 31 -8.00 7.03 -10.93
CA ILE A 31 -9.33 7.51 -11.33
C ILE A 31 -9.30 8.94 -11.84
N LYS A 32 -8.64 9.85 -11.10
CA LYS A 32 -8.67 11.31 -11.31
C LYS A 32 -7.47 11.87 -12.06
N LYS A 33 -6.59 11.02 -12.61
CA LYS A 33 -5.34 11.35 -13.36
C LYS A 33 -4.15 11.67 -12.48
N VAL A 34 -4.36 12.33 -11.34
CA VAL A 34 -3.31 12.69 -10.39
C VAL A 34 -3.75 12.34 -8.97
N GLY A 35 -2.81 11.84 -8.19
CA GLY A 35 -2.95 11.73 -6.75
C GLY A 35 -1.94 12.66 -6.09
N ILE A 36 -2.30 13.28 -5.00
CA ILE A 36 -1.49 14.31 -4.36
C ILE A 36 -1.29 13.97 -2.90
N ALA A 37 -0.03 13.94 -2.46
CA ALA A 37 0.32 13.84 -1.06
C ALA A 37 0.95 15.14 -0.58
N LYS A 38 0.54 15.64 0.58
CA LYS A 38 1.12 16.78 1.26
C LYS A 38 1.97 16.30 2.43
N VAL A 39 3.20 16.78 2.50
CA VAL A 39 4.15 16.48 3.59
C VAL A 39 4.49 17.78 4.29
N TYR A 40 4.14 17.91 5.56
CA TYR A 40 4.35 19.12 6.31
C TYR A 40 4.70 18.83 7.77
N TRP A 41 5.17 19.84 8.46
CA TRP A 41 5.45 19.80 9.88
C TRP A 41 4.33 20.50 10.63
N ASP A 42 3.69 19.80 11.55
CA ASP A 42 2.60 20.28 12.37
C ASP A 42 3.11 20.57 13.78
N MET A 43 2.95 21.82 14.23
CA MET A 43 3.30 22.24 15.58
C MET A 43 2.05 22.19 16.45
N TYR A 44 2.13 21.46 17.54
CA TYR A 44 1.04 21.37 18.50
C TYR A 44 1.53 21.58 19.93
N GLN A 45 0.64 22.06 20.78
CA GLN A 45 0.92 22.25 22.18
C GLN A 45 0.45 21.04 22.98
N GLU A 46 1.35 20.46 23.75
CA GLU A 46 1.06 19.35 24.65
C GLU A 46 1.22 19.81 26.10
N GLN A 47 0.23 19.49 26.95
CA GLN A 47 0.33 19.76 28.37
C GLN A 47 0.89 18.54 29.09
N GLU A 48 2.11 18.67 29.59
CA GLU A 48 2.75 17.66 30.42
C GLU A 48 2.53 17.99 31.91
N ILE A 49 2.07 17.00 32.69
CA ILE A 49 1.81 17.17 34.11
C ILE A 49 2.99 16.64 34.90
N PHE A 50 3.60 17.51 35.72
CA PHE A 50 4.68 17.16 36.63
C PHE A 50 4.23 17.30 38.06
N ASP A 51 4.69 16.38 38.90
CA ASP A 51 4.42 16.36 40.36
C ASP A 51 5.75 16.50 41.09
N PHE A 52 5.95 17.66 41.71
CA PHE A 52 7.14 18.00 42.48
C PHE A 52 6.80 17.96 43.97
N GLN A 53 7.67 17.32 44.75
CA GLN A 53 7.50 17.20 46.21
C GLN A 53 8.70 17.79 46.90
N ASP A 54 8.45 18.38 48.06
CA ASP A 54 9.48 18.90 48.97
C ASP A 54 10.37 20.01 48.41
N LEU A 55 9.79 20.90 47.56
CA LEU A 55 10.48 22.06 46.98
C LEU A 55 10.74 23.14 48.02
N ASN A 56 11.90 23.80 47.97
CA ASN A 56 12.16 25.01 48.75
C ASN A 56 11.49 26.24 48.13
N GLU A 57 11.42 27.38 48.84
CA GLU A 57 10.79 28.62 48.41
C GLU A 57 11.38 29.18 47.12
N MET A 58 12.72 29.01 46.92
CA MET A 58 13.41 29.49 45.75
C MET A 58 13.07 28.64 44.53
N GLU A 59 13.09 27.29 44.67
CA GLU A 59 12.71 26.36 43.60
C GLU A 59 11.24 26.52 43.21
N PHE A 60 10.35 26.70 44.20
CA PHE A 60 8.96 26.99 43.96
C PHE A 60 8.76 28.27 43.16
N SER A 61 9.43 29.36 43.56
CA SER A 61 9.29 30.65 42.87
C SER A 61 9.83 30.60 41.42
N VAL A 62 10.88 29.84 41.15
CA VAL A 62 11.41 29.68 39.78
C VAL A 62 10.40 28.92 38.91
N LEU A 63 9.84 27.81 39.40
CA LEU A 63 8.89 27.00 38.64
C LEU A 63 7.56 27.72 38.34
N VAL A 64 7.06 28.47 39.31
CA VAL A 64 5.78 29.20 39.15
C VAL A 64 5.91 30.42 38.25
N ASN A 65 7.09 31.02 38.14
CA ASN A 65 7.35 32.18 37.26
C ASN A 65 7.75 31.81 35.82
N GLU A 66 7.80 30.51 35.45
CA GLU A 66 7.95 30.12 34.06
C GLU A 66 6.67 30.42 33.28
N ASP A 67 6.77 31.12 32.13
CA ASP A 67 5.63 31.58 31.32
C ASP A 67 4.73 30.46 30.81
N ASN A 68 5.25 29.22 30.72
CA ASN A 68 4.55 28.05 30.16
C ASN A 68 4.01 27.09 31.22
N VAL A 69 3.93 27.52 32.49
CA VAL A 69 3.55 26.67 33.62
C VAL A 69 2.25 27.15 34.25
N GLU A 70 1.28 26.26 34.33
CA GLU A 70 0.03 26.46 35.06
C GLU A 70 0.02 25.58 36.33
N VAL A 71 -0.25 26.19 37.48
CA VAL A 71 -0.31 25.49 38.77
C VAL A 71 -1.66 24.82 38.92
N ILE A 72 -1.69 23.48 38.89
CA ILE A 72 -2.91 22.69 39.10
C ILE A 72 -3.22 22.55 40.60
N GLN A 73 -2.20 22.24 41.40
CA GLN A 73 -2.37 22.03 42.85
C GLN A 73 -1.10 22.46 43.58
N HIS A 74 -1.27 23.17 44.70
CA HIS A 74 -0.20 23.61 45.55
C HIS A 74 -0.53 23.30 47.03
N THR A 75 0.41 22.69 47.76
CA THR A 75 0.30 22.41 49.17
C THR A 75 1.59 22.81 49.90
N THR A 76 1.48 23.61 50.95
CA THR A 76 2.63 24.05 51.73
C THR A 76 2.70 23.26 53.03
N LYS A 77 3.88 22.75 53.38
CA LYS A 77 4.18 22.06 54.63
C LYS A 77 5.29 22.80 55.33
N MET A 78 5.14 23.03 56.65
CA MET A 78 6.22 23.58 57.48
C MET A 78 7.09 22.45 58.01
N VAL A 79 8.39 22.49 57.71
CA VAL A 79 9.37 21.49 58.14
C VAL A 79 10.43 22.16 58.97
N MET A 80 10.80 21.52 60.09
CA MET A 80 11.87 21.99 60.98
C MET A 80 13.22 21.62 60.37
N GLU A 81 13.98 22.59 59.94
CA GLU A 81 15.35 22.43 59.43
C GLU A 81 16.37 23.01 60.39
N MET A 82 17.59 22.48 60.38
CA MET A 82 18.71 23.05 61.13
C MET A 82 19.47 24.02 60.21
N ASP A 83 19.57 25.26 60.64
CA ASP A 83 20.40 26.28 59.96
C ASP A 83 21.91 25.97 60.14
N GLU A 84 22.76 26.60 59.34
CA GLU A 84 24.23 26.48 59.39
C GLU A 84 24.80 26.75 60.80
N PHE A 85 24.05 27.44 61.66
CA PHE A 85 24.41 27.74 63.05
C PHE A 85 23.80 26.75 64.08
N GLY A 86 23.14 25.65 63.65
CA GLY A 86 22.55 24.66 64.54
C GLY A 86 21.23 25.07 65.22
N MET A 87 20.59 26.15 64.80
CA MET A 87 19.27 26.55 65.25
C MET A 87 18.18 25.88 64.40
N GLN A 88 17.09 25.47 65.07
CA GLN A 88 15.92 24.93 64.39
C GLN A 88 15.10 26.13 63.86
N ILE A 89 14.95 26.17 62.52
CA ILE A 89 14.15 27.17 61.83
C ILE A 89 12.99 26.42 61.12
N GLU A 90 11.79 26.96 61.19
CA GLU A 90 10.66 26.51 60.37
C GLU A 90 10.85 27.05 58.94
N SER A 91 11.08 26.14 57.98
CA SER A 91 11.11 26.49 56.57
C SER A 91 9.89 25.93 55.83
N PRO A 92 9.24 26.73 54.96
CA PRO A 92 8.15 26.22 54.14
C PRO A 92 8.70 25.29 53.05
N ARG A 93 8.06 24.13 52.90
CA ARG A 93 8.26 23.18 51.84
C ARG A 93 6.99 23.06 51.03
N HIS A 94 7.14 23.04 49.70
CA HIS A 94 6.04 23.07 48.76
C HIS A 94 5.93 21.77 47.98
N ASP A 95 4.73 21.19 47.99
CA ASP A 95 4.35 20.13 47.05
C ASP A 95 3.55 20.81 45.94
N LEU A 96 4.01 20.66 44.70
CA LEU A 96 3.48 21.39 43.54
C LEU A 96 3.16 20.43 42.41
N LYS A 97 1.94 20.49 41.94
CA LYS A 97 1.53 19.83 40.70
C LYS A 97 1.29 20.88 39.63
N ILE A 98 2.06 20.81 38.54
CA ILE A 98 2.02 21.79 37.46
C ILE A 98 1.65 21.12 36.15
N ALA A 99 0.95 21.85 35.29
CA ALA A 99 0.86 21.58 33.87
C ALA A 99 1.84 22.48 33.12
N ARG A 100 2.76 21.89 32.40
CA ARG A 100 3.70 22.61 31.55
C ARG A 100 3.28 22.45 30.11
N THR A 101 3.02 23.55 29.43
CA THR A 101 2.73 23.56 28.00
C THR A 101 4.05 23.50 27.23
N VAL A 102 4.26 22.40 26.52
CA VAL A 102 5.45 22.18 25.67
C VAL A 102 5.00 22.20 24.21
N GLU A 103 5.67 23.01 23.41
CA GLU A 103 5.47 22.97 21.96
C GLU A 103 6.22 21.78 21.38
N ARG A 104 5.48 20.92 20.72
CA ARG A 104 6.03 19.76 20.01
C ARG A 104 5.66 19.81 18.55
N GLY A 105 6.57 19.37 17.71
CA GLY A 105 6.31 19.24 16.29
C GLY A 105 6.27 17.78 15.88
N LYS A 106 5.39 17.46 14.97
CA LYS A 106 5.32 16.14 14.32
C LYS A 106 5.26 16.30 12.81
N MET A 107 5.89 15.36 12.12
CA MET A 107 5.73 15.22 10.67
C MET A 107 4.34 14.69 10.37
N CYS A 108 3.67 15.28 9.39
CA CYS A 108 2.39 14.83 8.87
C CYS A 108 2.52 14.53 7.38
N VAL A 109 1.84 13.45 6.97
CA VAL A 109 1.67 13.09 5.56
C VAL A 109 0.21 12.77 5.34
N GLU A 110 -0.43 13.49 4.43
CA GLU A 110 -1.85 13.33 4.13
C GLU A 110 -2.10 13.27 2.63
N SER A 111 -3.19 12.62 2.23
CA SER A 111 -3.68 12.66 0.86
C SER A 111 -4.55 13.91 0.69
N VAL A 112 -4.26 14.68 -0.36
CA VAL A 112 -5.03 15.87 -0.72
C VAL A 112 -5.99 15.50 -1.85
N PRO A 113 -7.31 15.74 -1.67
CA PRO A 113 -8.27 15.56 -2.75
C PRO A 113 -7.88 16.39 -3.97
N PRO A 114 -7.90 15.83 -5.19
CA PRO A 114 -7.51 16.56 -6.40
C PRO A 114 -8.33 17.83 -6.66
N GLU A 115 -9.57 17.89 -6.19
CA GLU A 115 -10.46 19.06 -6.27
C GLU A 115 -10.03 20.21 -5.35
N GLU A 116 -9.26 19.94 -4.29
CA GLU A 116 -8.74 20.95 -3.37
C GLU A 116 -7.36 21.47 -3.79
N PHE A 117 -6.74 20.84 -4.78
CA PHE A 117 -5.41 21.20 -5.27
C PHE A 117 -5.48 22.03 -6.54
N PHE A 118 -4.76 23.12 -6.56
CA PHE A 118 -4.70 24.05 -7.69
C PHE A 118 -3.26 24.25 -8.11
N ILE A 119 -3.04 24.24 -9.42
CA ILE A 119 -1.74 24.55 -10.04
C ILE A 119 -1.96 25.46 -11.23
N ASP A 120 -0.97 26.30 -11.55
CA ASP A 120 -1.01 27.16 -12.73
C ASP A 120 -1.19 26.36 -14.01
N ARG A 121 -2.10 26.81 -14.86
CA ARG A 121 -2.48 26.14 -16.12
C ARG A 121 -1.29 25.91 -17.08
N ASN A 122 -0.26 26.75 -16.99
CA ASN A 122 0.90 26.65 -17.87
C ASN A 122 1.99 25.69 -17.34
N SER A 123 1.84 25.22 -16.12
CA SER A 123 2.78 24.28 -15.48
C SER A 123 2.75 22.93 -16.18
N ARG A 124 3.93 22.37 -16.44
CA ARG A 124 4.10 21.06 -17.10
C ARG A 124 4.41 19.95 -16.11
N SER A 125 4.91 20.34 -14.94
CA SER A 125 5.24 19.44 -13.85
C SER A 125 5.14 20.20 -12.53
N ILE A 126 5.20 19.46 -11.43
CA ILE A 126 5.20 20.05 -10.08
C ILE A 126 6.45 20.92 -9.81
N ASP A 127 7.53 20.79 -10.57
CA ASP A 127 8.73 21.61 -10.45
C ASP A 127 8.66 22.89 -11.28
N ASP A 128 7.83 22.90 -12.34
CA ASP A 128 7.63 24.03 -13.26
C ASP A 128 6.31 24.75 -12.95
N TYR A 129 6.29 25.50 -11.86
CA TYR A 129 5.10 26.21 -11.38
C TYR A 129 5.39 27.69 -11.08
N TYR A 130 4.36 28.52 -11.19
CA TYR A 130 4.32 29.86 -10.64
C TYR A 130 3.49 29.93 -9.37
N VAL A 131 2.37 29.21 -9.35
CA VAL A 131 1.45 29.12 -8.21
C VAL A 131 1.01 27.67 -8.05
N VAL A 132 1.10 27.18 -6.82
CA VAL A 132 0.48 25.93 -6.38
C VAL A 132 -0.29 26.24 -5.11
N ALA A 133 -1.53 25.76 -4.98
CA ALA A 133 -2.35 26.04 -3.82
C ALA A 133 -3.15 24.80 -3.39
N HIS A 134 -3.40 24.73 -2.09
CA HIS A 134 -4.32 23.80 -1.45
C HIS A 134 -5.42 24.62 -0.78
N ARG A 135 -6.66 24.37 -1.16
CA ARG A 135 -7.83 25.07 -0.63
C ARG A 135 -8.69 24.07 0.13
N THR A 136 -8.87 24.33 1.40
CA THR A 136 -9.61 23.46 2.31
C THR A 136 -10.52 24.26 3.22
N GLU A 137 -11.43 23.59 3.92
CA GLU A 137 -12.21 24.18 4.99
C GLU A 137 -11.58 23.88 6.34
N MET A 138 -11.45 24.92 7.17
CA MET A 138 -10.94 24.82 8.53
C MET A 138 -11.91 25.48 9.50
N ARG A 139 -11.92 25.03 10.75
CA ARG A 139 -12.72 25.67 11.78
C ARG A 139 -12.07 26.96 12.24
N VAL A 140 -12.89 27.94 12.58
CA VAL A 140 -12.41 29.22 13.16
C VAL A 140 -11.54 28.96 14.40
N GLY A 141 -11.96 28.03 15.28
CA GLY A 141 -11.20 27.68 16.48
C GLY A 141 -9.82 27.09 16.20
N ASP A 142 -9.69 26.27 15.15
CA ASP A 142 -8.41 25.68 14.75
C ASP A 142 -7.44 26.75 14.22
N LEU A 143 -7.96 27.72 13.45
CA LEU A 143 -7.16 28.85 12.96
C LEU A 143 -6.68 29.75 14.10
N VAL A 144 -7.53 30.02 15.08
CA VAL A 144 -7.13 30.77 16.28
C VAL A 144 -6.08 30.00 17.08
N ALA A 145 -6.20 28.68 17.19
CA ALA A 145 -5.20 27.83 17.84
C ALA A 145 -3.85 27.84 17.10
N MET A 146 -3.86 28.01 15.77
CA MET A 146 -2.65 28.22 14.96
C MET A 146 -2.02 29.61 15.14
N GLY A 147 -2.68 30.53 15.88
CA GLY A 147 -2.15 31.84 16.19
C GLY A 147 -2.71 33.01 15.36
N TYR A 148 -3.72 32.76 14.53
CA TYR A 148 -4.39 33.81 13.79
C TYR A 148 -5.33 34.63 14.70
N ASP A 149 -5.45 35.92 14.42
CA ASP A 149 -6.32 36.81 15.22
C ASP A 149 -7.80 36.45 14.99
N TYR A 150 -8.55 36.29 16.08
CA TYR A 150 -9.96 35.92 16.04
C TYR A 150 -10.81 36.87 15.20
N GLU A 151 -10.56 38.19 15.29
CA GLU A 151 -11.31 39.19 14.52
C GLU A 151 -11.07 39.04 13.01
N ASP A 152 -9.85 38.67 12.61
CA ASP A 152 -9.51 38.46 11.21
C ASP A 152 -10.12 37.21 10.61
N VAL A 153 -10.26 36.15 11.42
CA VAL A 153 -10.78 34.83 11.00
C VAL A 153 -12.31 34.80 11.10
N TYR A 154 -12.90 35.48 12.07
CA TYR A 154 -14.33 35.46 12.30
C TYR A 154 -15.16 35.98 11.11
N ASP A 155 -14.67 36.97 10.37
CA ASP A 155 -15.36 37.55 9.21
C ASP A 155 -15.18 36.75 7.91
N LEU A 156 -14.39 35.65 7.93
CA LEU A 156 -14.16 34.87 6.73
C LEU A 156 -15.41 34.08 6.33
N SER A 157 -15.61 33.94 5.03
CA SER A 157 -16.69 33.11 4.46
C SER A 157 -16.26 31.66 4.31
N GLY A 158 -17.21 30.71 4.41
CA GLY A 158 -17.04 29.32 4.01
C GLY A 158 -16.82 29.18 2.50
N LEU A 159 -16.52 27.98 2.04
CA LEU A 159 -16.41 27.68 0.61
C LEU A 159 -17.74 28.00 -0.07
N GLN A 160 -17.72 28.90 -1.04
CA GLN A 160 -18.81 29.01 -1.99
C GLN A 160 -18.57 28.01 -3.12
N HIS A 161 -19.39 27.00 -3.18
CA HIS A 161 -19.38 26.04 -4.28
C HIS A 161 -19.91 26.74 -5.55
N SER A 162 -19.04 27.49 -6.21
CA SER A 162 -19.42 28.23 -7.42
C SER A 162 -19.12 27.48 -8.72
N ASP A 163 -18.33 26.42 -8.65
CA ASP A 163 -17.95 25.62 -9.81
C ASP A 163 -18.64 24.27 -9.78
N THR A 164 -19.60 24.10 -10.64
CA THR A 164 -20.48 22.90 -10.76
C THR A 164 -19.71 21.57 -10.85
N PHE A 165 -18.45 21.58 -11.26
CA PHE A 165 -17.64 20.35 -11.37
C PHE A 165 -17.01 19.93 -10.04
N SER A 166 -16.49 20.84 -9.24
CA SER A 166 -15.94 20.53 -7.92
C SER A 166 -17.03 20.06 -6.95
N GLU A 167 -18.22 20.66 -7.01
CA GLU A 167 -19.40 20.23 -6.25
C GLU A 167 -19.79 18.80 -6.55
N VAL A 168 -19.83 18.41 -7.83
CA VAL A 168 -20.22 17.05 -8.24
C VAL A 168 -19.20 16.01 -7.75
N GLU A 169 -17.91 16.33 -7.80
CA GLU A 169 -16.86 15.43 -7.33
C GLU A 169 -16.87 15.27 -5.82
N GLU A 170 -17.00 16.36 -5.09
CA GLU A 170 -17.12 16.37 -3.64
C GLU A 170 -18.38 15.63 -3.18
N TYR A 171 -19.51 15.89 -3.80
CA TYR A 171 -20.75 15.18 -3.54
C TYR A 171 -20.64 13.67 -3.78
N GLN A 172 -19.93 13.24 -4.83
CA GLN A 172 -19.68 11.83 -5.10
C GLN A 172 -18.78 11.17 -4.05
N ARG A 173 -17.83 11.92 -3.46
CA ARG A 173 -16.98 11.41 -2.39
C ARG A 173 -17.69 11.31 -1.05
N ARG A 174 -18.42 12.36 -0.67
CA ARG A 174 -19.11 12.45 0.63
C ARG A 174 -20.42 11.68 0.67
N GLY A 175 -20.96 11.29 -0.51
CA GLY A 175 -22.26 10.63 -0.61
C GLY A 175 -23.42 11.63 -0.42
N TYR A 176 -24.55 11.11 0.05
CA TYR A 176 -25.77 11.91 0.28
C TYR A 176 -25.80 12.54 1.68
N GLU A 177 -24.66 12.96 2.22
CA GLU A 177 -24.69 13.74 3.46
C GLU A 177 -25.39 15.08 3.19
N GLU A 178 -26.43 15.37 3.97
CA GLU A 178 -27.11 16.66 3.90
C GLU A 178 -26.11 17.76 4.25
N ASP A 179 -25.99 18.77 3.40
CA ASP A 179 -25.23 19.97 3.69
C ASP A 179 -25.74 20.57 5.01
N TYR A 180 -24.94 20.41 6.07
CA TYR A 180 -25.15 21.18 7.29
C TYR A 180 -24.80 22.63 6.94
N SER A 181 -25.82 23.45 6.78
CA SER A 181 -25.61 24.89 6.56
C SER A 181 -24.90 25.47 7.79
N ASP A 182 -23.95 26.38 7.57
CA ASP A 182 -23.27 27.16 8.64
C ASP A 182 -24.25 27.80 9.63
N GLU A 183 -25.52 27.98 9.24
CA GLU A 183 -26.60 28.53 10.06
C GLU A 183 -27.01 27.62 11.23
N ASP A 184 -26.71 26.31 11.15
CA ASP A 184 -27.05 25.35 12.21
C ASP A 184 -25.98 25.25 13.31
N VAL A 185 -24.81 25.86 13.12
CA VAL A 185 -23.70 25.83 14.09
C VAL A 185 -23.90 26.90 15.15
N GLN A 186 -24.29 26.50 16.37
CA GLN A 186 -24.53 27.42 17.49
C GLN A 186 -23.24 28.04 18.05
N ASP A 187 -22.08 27.39 17.90
CA ASP A 187 -20.79 27.86 18.40
C ASP A 187 -19.98 28.49 17.26
N PRO A 188 -19.71 29.79 17.30
CA PRO A 188 -18.95 30.48 16.26
C PRO A 188 -17.55 29.91 16.03
N SER A 189 -16.92 29.31 17.06
CA SER A 189 -15.59 28.70 16.95
C SER A 189 -15.58 27.44 16.08
N MET A 190 -16.72 26.79 15.93
CA MET A 190 -16.90 25.55 15.15
C MET A 190 -17.28 25.82 13.70
N ARG A 191 -17.54 27.07 13.34
CA ARG A 191 -17.88 27.46 11.97
C ARG A 191 -16.73 27.16 11.01
N LEU A 192 -17.05 26.58 9.86
CA LEU A 192 -16.11 26.28 8.78
C LEU A 192 -15.86 27.53 7.93
N VAL A 193 -14.61 27.79 7.63
CA VAL A 193 -14.16 28.89 6.78
C VAL A 193 -13.18 28.39 5.74
N ALA A 194 -13.24 28.95 4.53
CA ALA A 194 -12.34 28.59 3.46
C ALA A 194 -10.93 29.12 3.75
N VAL A 195 -9.93 28.25 3.66
CA VAL A 195 -8.52 28.59 3.77
C VAL A 195 -7.79 28.11 2.53
N THR A 196 -7.01 28.99 1.93
CA THR A 196 -6.18 28.66 0.77
C THR A 196 -4.71 28.88 1.14
N GLU A 197 -3.96 27.80 1.19
CA GLU A 197 -2.52 27.80 1.37
C GLU A 197 -1.86 27.80 -0.01
N ALA A 198 -1.27 28.90 -0.42
CA ALA A 198 -0.71 29.08 -1.75
C ALA A 198 0.81 29.24 -1.69
N TYR A 199 1.51 28.54 -2.55
CA TYR A 199 2.96 28.62 -2.76
C TYR A 199 3.22 29.36 -4.06
N ILE A 200 3.73 30.60 -3.96
CA ILE A 200 3.81 31.55 -5.06
C ILE A 200 5.25 32.02 -5.24
N LYS A 201 5.72 32.07 -6.49
CA LYS A 201 7.00 32.70 -6.84
C LYS A 201 6.77 34.17 -7.10
N ILE A 202 7.22 35.03 -6.19
CA ILE A 202 6.96 36.48 -6.21
C ILE A 202 8.23 37.24 -5.80
N ASP A 203 8.47 38.39 -6.40
CA ASP A 203 9.54 39.31 -6.03
C ASP A 203 9.02 40.37 -5.05
N VAL A 204 9.05 40.04 -3.77
CA VAL A 204 8.64 40.93 -2.68
C VAL A 204 9.61 42.09 -2.51
N ASN A 205 10.90 41.90 -2.79
CA ASN A 205 11.96 42.86 -2.54
C ASN A 205 12.27 43.78 -3.73
N GLY A 206 11.62 43.60 -4.88
CA GLY A 206 11.86 44.40 -6.10
C GLY A 206 13.25 44.15 -6.71
N THR A 207 13.85 43.00 -6.48
CA THR A 207 15.18 42.61 -7.00
C THR A 207 15.16 42.11 -8.44
N GLY A 208 13.99 41.88 -9.00
CA GLY A 208 13.78 41.26 -10.31
C GLY A 208 13.93 39.72 -10.31
N VAL A 209 14.19 39.10 -9.16
CA VAL A 209 14.29 37.67 -8.99
C VAL A 209 13.15 37.18 -8.10
N PRO A 210 12.22 36.35 -8.62
CA PRO A 210 11.12 35.81 -7.81
C PRO A 210 11.64 34.77 -6.80
N THR A 211 11.20 34.88 -5.56
CA THR A 211 11.46 33.93 -4.48
C THR A 211 10.15 33.24 -4.08
N LEU A 212 10.26 32.00 -3.62
CA LEU A 212 9.10 31.20 -3.21
C LEU A 212 8.60 31.69 -1.84
N HIS A 213 7.31 31.96 -1.76
CA HIS A 213 6.62 32.34 -0.53
C HIS A 213 5.40 31.44 -0.33
N LYS A 214 5.18 31.04 0.90
CA LYS A 214 3.93 30.47 1.37
C LYS A 214 3.02 31.61 1.79
N VAL A 215 1.82 31.63 1.25
CA VAL A 215 0.83 32.68 1.50
C VAL A 215 -0.46 32.01 1.95
N THR A 216 -0.95 32.36 3.13
CA THR A 216 -2.22 31.86 3.67
C THR A 216 -3.31 32.90 3.43
N LEU A 217 -4.36 32.50 2.72
CA LEU A 217 -5.48 33.33 2.33
C LEU A 217 -6.78 32.78 2.94
N GLY A 218 -7.59 33.67 3.50
CA GLY A 218 -8.86 33.32 4.13
C GLY A 218 -10.08 33.75 3.31
N GLY A 219 -11.13 32.94 3.36
CA GLY A 219 -12.42 33.19 2.74
C GLY A 219 -12.41 33.17 1.21
N ASN A 220 -13.58 33.35 0.61
CA ASN A 220 -13.73 33.45 -0.85
C ASN A 220 -13.20 34.77 -1.44
N GLN A 221 -12.94 35.76 -0.59
CA GLN A 221 -12.34 37.05 -0.99
C GLN A 221 -10.82 37.02 -0.98
N TYR A 222 -10.21 35.90 -0.60
CA TYR A 222 -8.75 35.73 -0.51
C TYR A 222 -8.09 36.78 0.36
N LYS A 223 -8.65 37.03 1.56
CA LYS A 223 -8.04 37.95 2.55
C LYS A 223 -6.69 37.38 2.95
N LEU A 224 -5.63 38.17 2.83
CA LEU A 224 -4.30 37.76 3.27
C LEU A 224 -4.30 37.62 4.80
N LEU A 225 -4.00 36.42 5.30
CA LEU A 225 -3.84 36.12 6.72
C LEU A 225 -2.37 36.15 7.11
N ASP A 226 -1.52 35.48 6.31
CA ASP A 226 -0.09 35.38 6.59
C ASP A 226 0.72 35.18 5.32
N TYR A 227 2.02 35.51 5.35
CA TYR A 227 2.97 35.18 4.31
C TYR A 227 4.37 34.98 4.88
N GLU A 228 5.04 33.94 4.44
CA GLU A 228 6.38 33.59 4.87
C GLU A 228 7.25 33.09 3.70
N PRO A 229 8.57 33.34 3.71
CA PRO A 229 9.46 32.76 2.72
C PRO A 229 9.54 31.26 2.92
N CYS A 230 9.44 30.48 1.83
CA CYS A 230 9.46 29.03 1.85
C CYS A 230 10.60 28.46 1.00
N GLY A 231 11.21 27.37 1.45
CA GLY A 231 12.30 26.73 0.73
C GLY A 231 11.86 25.71 -0.31
N HIS A 232 10.64 25.20 -0.22
CA HIS A 232 10.06 24.18 -1.10
C HIS A 232 8.55 24.09 -0.98
N ILE A 233 7.92 23.44 -1.96
CA ILE A 233 6.50 23.09 -1.91
C ILE A 233 6.34 21.75 -1.20
N PRO A 234 5.29 21.57 -0.38
CA PRO A 234 5.08 20.34 0.39
C PRO A 234 4.32 19.25 -0.36
N PHE A 235 4.12 19.36 -1.66
CA PHE A 235 3.30 18.45 -2.44
C PHE A 235 4.14 17.47 -3.25
N ALA A 236 3.76 16.18 -3.18
CA ALA A 236 4.24 15.11 -4.05
C ALA A 236 3.11 14.67 -4.96
N VAL A 237 3.38 14.59 -6.27
CA VAL A 237 2.38 14.28 -7.29
C VAL A 237 2.62 12.88 -7.84
N PHE A 238 1.54 12.11 -7.90
CA PHE A 238 1.53 10.73 -8.35
C PHE A 238 0.74 10.64 -9.66
N GLU A 239 1.37 10.13 -10.69
CA GLU A 239 0.78 9.94 -12.02
C GLU A 239 0.95 8.49 -12.45
N VAL A 240 -0.11 7.91 -13.02
CA VAL A 240 -0.10 6.52 -13.52
C VAL A 240 0.48 6.44 -14.92
N ASP A 241 0.00 7.31 -15.80
CA ASP A 241 0.44 7.42 -17.21
C ASP A 241 0.70 8.90 -17.53
N PRO A 242 1.94 9.40 -17.24
CA PRO A 242 2.29 10.80 -17.47
C PRO A 242 2.26 11.14 -18.95
N GLU A 243 1.58 12.23 -19.31
CA GLU A 243 1.53 12.73 -20.66
C GLU A 243 2.58 13.85 -20.87
N PRO A 244 3.43 13.76 -21.90
CA PRO A 244 4.47 14.75 -22.14
C PRO A 244 3.91 16.17 -22.27
N HIS A 245 4.56 17.14 -21.63
CA HIS A 245 4.26 18.57 -21.70
C HIS A 245 2.95 19.02 -21.05
N THR A 246 2.31 18.17 -20.26
CA THR A 246 1.11 18.50 -19.47
C THR A 246 1.29 18.06 -18.03
N PHE A 247 0.71 18.80 -17.10
CA PHE A 247 0.71 18.41 -15.67
C PHE A 247 -0.23 17.22 -15.42
N TYR A 248 -1.38 17.19 -16.08
CA TYR A 248 -2.33 16.09 -15.92
C TYR A 248 -2.04 14.98 -16.92
N GLY A 249 -1.64 13.82 -16.41
CA GLY A 249 -1.50 12.60 -17.21
C GLY A 249 -2.85 11.98 -17.58
N ARG A 250 -2.83 10.72 -17.97
CA ARG A 250 -4.03 9.91 -18.22
C ARG A 250 -4.28 8.96 -17.06
N SER A 251 -5.55 8.83 -16.69
CA SER A 251 -5.99 7.84 -15.70
C SER A 251 -6.32 6.51 -16.38
N VAL A 252 -6.39 5.43 -15.58
CA VAL A 252 -6.92 4.15 -16.07
C VAL A 252 -8.39 4.30 -16.48
N ALA A 253 -9.14 5.16 -15.76
CA ALA A 253 -10.53 5.47 -16.10
C ALA A 253 -10.65 6.08 -17.52
N ASP A 254 -9.76 7.01 -17.89
CA ASP A 254 -9.75 7.60 -19.25
C ASP A 254 -9.54 6.56 -20.35
N LEU A 255 -8.76 5.51 -20.07
CA LEU A 255 -8.49 4.45 -21.06
C LEU A 255 -9.70 3.59 -21.36
N ILE A 256 -10.59 3.39 -20.37
CA ILE A 256 -11.73 2.47 -20.48
C ILE A 256 -13.07 3.16 -20.64
N LEU A 257 -13.18 4.46 -20.42
CA LEU A 257 -14.44 5.22 -20.39
C LEU A 257 -15.25 5.03 -21.67
N ASN A 258 -14.62 5.19 -22.83
CA ASN A 258 -15.29 5.06 -24.12
C ASN A 258 -15.84 3.64 -24.37
N ASP A 259 -15.08 2.61 -23.94
CA ASP A 259 -15.49 1.22 -24.10
C ASP A 259 -16.66 0.89 -23.16
N GLN A 260 -16.62 1.43 -21.95
CA GLN A 260 -17.69 1.27 -20.97
C GLN A 260 -18.98 1.97 -21.43
N ASP A 261 -18.89 3.16 -21.99
CA ASP A 261 -20.04 3.88 -22.56
C ASP A 261 -20.67 3.10 -23.71
N ALA A 262 -19.83 2.58 -24.63
CA ALA A 262 -20.29 1.75 -25.73
C ALA A 262 -20.95 0.45 -25.23
N ALA A 263 -20.34 -0.24 -24.27
CA ALA A 263 -20.90 -1.45 -23.66
C ALA A 263 -22.22 -1.16 -22.94
N THR A 264 -22.31 -0.04 -22.23
CA THR A 264 -23.54 0.40 -21.53
C THR A 264 -24.66 0.70 -22.53
N ALA A 265 -24.37 1.41 -23.62
CA ALA A 265 -25.35 1.70 -24.68
C ALA A 265 -25.85 0.40 -25.34
N MET A 266 -24.94 -0.54 -25.61
CA MET A 266 -25.33 -1.85 -26.16
C MET A 266 -26.17 -2.67 -25.19
N LEU A 267 -25.83 -2.69 -23.90
CA LEU A 267 -26.59 -3.41 -22.88
C LEU A 267 -28.00 -2.84 -22.73
N ARG A 268 -28.15 -1.50 -22.73
CA ARG A 268 -29.45 -0.83 -22.75
C ARG A 268 -30.25 -1.24 -23.99
N GLY A 269 -29.62 -1.25 -25.16
CA GLY A 269 -30.26 -1.71 -26.40
C GLY A 269 -30.70 -3.17 -26.35
N VAL A 270 -29.94 -4.05 -25.69
CA VAL A 270 -30.36 -5.46 -25.44
C VAL A 270 -31.62 -5.50 -24.57
N LEU A 271 -31.63 -4.76 -23.46
CA LEU A 271 -32.77 -4.71 -22.53
C LEU A 271 -34.03 -4.15 -23.24
N ASP A 272 -33.88 -3.10 -24.03
CA ASP A 272 -34.95 -2.52 -24.82
C ASP A 272 -35.47 -3.50 -25.88
N ASN A 273 -34.57 -4.22 -26.56
CA ASN A 273 -34.94 -5.25 -27.54
C ASN A 273 -35.68 -6.40 -26.88
N VAL A 274 -35.28 -6.86 -25.69
CA VAL A 274 -36.00 -7.88 -24.92
C VAL A 274 -37.39 -7.37 -24.51
N ALA A 275 -37.47 -6.13 -24.02
CA ALA A 275 -38.76 -5.53 -23.65
C ALA A 275 -39.73 -5.40 -24.84
N LEU A 276 -39.22 -4.90 -26.00
CA LEU A 276 -39.99 -4.76 -27.22
C LEU A 276 -40.37 -6.11 -27.87
N THR A 277 -39.54 -7.14 -27.68
CA THR A 277 -39.83 -8.49 -28.19
C THR A 277 -40.90 -9.17 -27.33
N ASN A 278 -40.86 -8.98 -26.01
CA ASN A 278 -41.82 -9.53 -25.06
C ASN A 278 -43.16 -8.78 -25.13
N ASN A 279 -43.12 -7.45 -25.29
CA ASN A 279 -44.31 -6.60 -25.41
C ASN A 279 -44.23 -5.78 -26.71
N PRO A 280 -44.41 -6.43 -27.88
CA PRO A 280 -44.34 -5.73 -29.16
C PRO A 280 -45.46 -4.68 -29.28
N ARG A 281 -45.16 -3.60 -30.01
CA ARG A 281 -46.22 -2.67 -30.43
C ARG A 281 -47.25 -3.39 -31.26
N VAL A 282 -48.50 -3.07 -31.04
CA VAL A 282 -49.62 -3.74 -31.70
C VAL A 282 -50.34 -2.74 -32.57
N GLU A 283 -50.58 -3.08 -33.83
CA GLU A 283 -51.48 -2.34 -34.71
C GLU A 283 -52.87 -2.87 -34.50
N ILE A 284 -53.83 -1.96 -34.30
CA ILE A 284 -55.23 -2.30 -34.12
C ILE A 284 -56.08 -1.58 -35.15
N VAL A 285 -57.14 -2.27 -35.60
CA VAL A 285 -58.17 -1.62 -36.41
C VAL A 285 -59.14 -0.90 -35.45
N ASP A 286 -59.22 0.42 -35.62
CA ASP A 286 -60.02 1.25 -34.74
C ASP A 286 -61.53 0.78 -34.70
N GLY A 287 -62.06 0.70 -33.50
CA GLY A 287 -63.47 0.25 -33.27
C GLY A 287 -63.70 -1.26 -33.44
N ALA A 288 -62.71 -2.07 -33.85
CA ALA A 288 -62.82 -3.52 -34.02
C ALA A 288 -62.29 -4.33 -32.83
N VAL A 289 -61.56 -3.69 -31.91
CA VAL A 289 -60.84 -4.33 -30.76
C VAL A 289 -61.32 -3.69 -29.47
N ASN A 290 -61.47 -4.49 -28.41
CA ASN A 290 -61.66 -3.95 -27.06
C ASN A 290 -60.26 -3.51 -26.52
N VAL A 291 -60.06 -2.21 -26.37
CA VAL A 291 -58.78 -1.61 -25.95
C VAL A 291 -58.46 -1.97 -24.50
N ASP A 292 -59.48 -2.10 -23.63
CA ASP A 292 -59.29 -2.46 -22.22
C ASP A 292 -58.72 -3.88 -22.08
N ASP A 293 -59.19 -4.84 -22.90
CA ASP A 293 -58.64 -6.20 -22.93
C ASP A 293 -57.18 -6.24 -23.48
N LEU A 294 -56.86 -5.33 -24.40
CA LEU A 294 -55.52 -5.22 -24.97
C LEU A 294 -54.51 -4.60 -23.99
N LEU A 295 -54.99 -3.63 -23.20
CA LEU A 295 -54.17 -2.97 -22.17
C LEU A 295 -53.96 -3.84 -20.94
N ASN A 296 -54.81 -4.86 -20.73
CA ASN A 296 -54.65 -5.83 -19.66
C ASN A 296 -53.52 -6.81 -20.00
N ASN A 297 -52.38 -6.65 -19.36
CA ASN A 297 -51.13 -7.38 -19.63
C ASN A 297 -51.04 -8.72 -18.87
N GLU A 298 -52.18 -9.39 -18.60
CA GLU A 298 -52.23 -10.70 -17.97
C GLU A 298 -51.74 -11.80 -18.92
N ILE A 299 -50.87 -12.66 -18.39
CA ILE A 299 -50.33 -13.82 -19.15
C ILE A 299 -51.49 -14.76 -19.47
N GLY A 300 -51.79 -14.96 -20.76
CA GLY A 300 -52.90 -15.78 -21.22
C GLY A 300 -54.26 -15.05 -21.24
N GLY A 301 -54.28 -13.72 -21.10
CA GLY A 301 -55.49 -12.89 -21.20
C GLY A 301 -56.16 -13.03 -22.57
N ILE A 302 -57.51 -12.88 -22.59
CA ILE A 302 -58.31 -13.00 -23.79
C ILE A 302 -58.65 -11.61 -24.33
N ILE A 303 -58.26 -11.34 -25.57
CA ILE A 303 -58.58 -10.09 -26.27
C ILE A 303 -59.83 -10.30 -27.12
N ARG A 304 -60.89 -9.54 -26.85
CA ARG A 304 -62.14 -9.60 -27.61
C ARG A 304 -62.04 -8.73 -28.87
N VAL A 305 -62.19 -9.35 -30.02
CA VAL A 305 -62.14 -8.69 -31.34
C VAL A 305 -63.46 -8.91 -32.11
N LYS A 306 -63.90 -7.92 -32.87
CA LYS A 306 -65.08 -8.05 -33.76
C LYS A 306 -64.71 -8.75 -35.08
N GLN A 307 -63.48 -8.72 -35.53
CA GLN A 307 -63.00 -9.30 -36.76
C GLN A 307 -61.69 -10.00 -36.54
N SER A 308 -61.52 -11.19 -37.10
CA SER A 308 -60.19 -11.91 -37.03
C SER A 308 -59.13 -11.11 -37.75
N GLY A 309 -57.94 -10.98 -37.14
CA GLY A 309 -56.83 -10.18 -37.65
C GLY A 309 -56.89 -8.68 -37.36
N ALA A 310 -57.85 -8.22 -36.50
CA ALA A 310 -57.92 -6.83 -36.08
C ALA A 310 -56.78 -6.35 -35.16
N VAL A 311 -56.01 -7.28 -34.63
CA VAL A 311 -54.82 -7.03 -33.82
C VAL A 311 -53.62 -7.67 -34.53
N GLN A 312 -52.63 -6.87 -34.88
CA GLN A 312 -51.38 -7.35 -35.51
C GLN A 312 -50.17 -6.87 -34.69
N PRO A 313 -49.43 -7.78 -34.07
CA PRO A 313 -48.20 -7.39 -33.39
C PRO A 313 -47.11 -6.99 -34.42
N GLN A 314 -46.45 -5.86 -34.21
CA GLN A 314 -45.26 -5.48 -34.96
C GLN A 314 -44.09 -6.39 -34.54
N ALA A 315 -43.71 -7.32 -35.40
CA ALA A 315 -42.60 -8.22 -35.10
C ALA A 315 -41.29 -7.44 -35.01
N VAL A 316 -40.71 -7.39 -33.83
CA VAL A 316 -39.34 -6.85 -33.61
C VAL A 316 -38.36 -8.03 -33.62
N PRO A 317 -37.34 -8.04 -34.50
CA PRO A 317 -36.37 -9.13 -34.51
C PRO A 317 -35.57 -9.16 -33.20
N PHE A 318 -35.36 -10.35 -32.65
CA PHE A 318 -34.55 -10.54 -31.48
C PHE A 318 -33.08 -10.55 -31.88
N VAL A 319 -32.33 -9.46 -31.59
CA VAL A 319 -30.91 -9.27 -31.92
C VAL A 319 -29.98 -9.39 -30.72
N ALA A 320 -30.52 -9.59 -29.52
CA ALA A 320 -29.78 -9.60 -28.28
C ALA A 320 -28.62 -10.61 -28.27
N GLY A 321 -28.77 -11.79 -28.90
CA GLY A 321 -27.72 -12.81 -28.95
C GLY A 321 -26.45 -12.36 -29.68
N GLN A 322 -26.60 -11.56 -30.74
CA GLN A 322 -25.47 -11.01 -31.49
C GLN A 322 -24.77 -9.89 -30.71
N THR A 323 -25.54 -9.08 -29.99
CA THR A 323 -25.02 -7.98 -29.17
C THR A 323 -24.21 -8.49 -27.96
N LEU A 324 -24.61 -9.63 -27.37
CA LEU A 324 -23.84 -10.25 -26.30
C LEU A 324 -22.41 -10.65 -26.72
N SER A 325 -22.23 -11.09 -27.97
CA SER A 325 -20.88 -11.37 -28.49
C SER A 325 -20.04 -10.10 -28.66
N ALA A 326 -20.68 -8.97 -29.00
CA ALA A 326 -20.00 -7.68 -29.08
C ALA A 326 -19.60 -7.16 -27.68
N LEU A 327 -20.44 -7.38 -26.66
CA LEU A 327 -20.09 -7.05 -25.27
C LEU A 327 -18.86 -7.82 -24.78
N GLN A 328 -18.73 -9.10 -25.13
CA GLN A 328 -17.53 -9.88 -24.80
C GLN A 328 -16.27 -9.30 -25.43
N TYR A 329 -16.37 -8.72 -26.65
CA TYR A 329 -15.26 -8.04 -27.31
C TYR A 329 -14.85 -6.77 -26.53
N PHE A 330 -15.79 -5.98 -26.01
CA PHE A 330 -15.47 -4.82 -25.19
C PHE A 330 -14.83 -5.24 -23.84
N ASP A 331 -15.33 -6.30 -23.20
CA ASP A 331 -14.69 -6.85 -22.00
C ASP A 331 -13.23 -7.20 -22.26
N GLN A 332 -12.94 -7.87 -23.38
CA GLN A 332 -11.58 -8.20 -23.77
C GLN A 332 -10.73 -6.96 -24.07
N GLN A 333 -11.29 -5.93 -24.71
CA GLN A 333 -10.59 -4.66 -24.92
C GLN A 333 -10.21 -3.96 -23.61
N VAL A 334 -11.10 -3.99 -22.62
CA VAL A 334 -10.79 -3.44 -21.29
C VAL A 334 -9.66 -4.23 -20.63
N GLU A 335 -9.69 -5.57 -20.72
CA GLU A 335 -8.58 -6.41 -20.21
C GLU A 335 -7.26 -6.09 -20.90
N ASP A 336 -7.26 -5.93 -22.23
CA ASP A 336 -6.06 -5.64 -23.03
C ASP A 336 -5.49 -4.23 -22.72
N LYS A 337 -6.35 -3.24 -22.43
CA LYS A 337 -5.95 -1.86 -22.10
C LYS A 337 -5.44 -1.71 -20.67
N THR A 338 -6.01 -2.44 -19.74
CA THR A 338 -5.67 -2.31 -18.31
C THR A 338 -4.61 -3.29 -17.85
N GLY A 339 -4.43 -4.40 -18.57
CA GLY A 339 -3.60 -5.52 -18.14
C GLY A 339 -4.22 -6.36 -17.00
N VAL A 340 -5.44 -6.03 -16.56
CA VAL A 340 -6.17 -6.77 -15.52
C VAL A 340 -7.14 -7.73 -16.17
N THR A 341 -6.91 -9.03 -16.05
CA THR A 341 -7.72 -10.07 -16.66
C THR A 341 -8.51 -10.86 -15.61
N LYS A 342 -9.56 -11.53 -16.04
CA LYS A 342 -10.33 -12.47 -15.19
C LYS A 342 -9.46 -13.58 -14.61
N ALA A 343 -8.39 -13.96 -15.31
CA ALA A 343 -7.41 -14.93 -14.83
C ALA A 343 -6.57 -14.38 -13.66
N SER A 344 -6.18 -13.10 -13.69
CA SER A 344 -5.41 -12.46 -12.61
C SER A 344 -6.22 -12.28 -11.33
N THR A 345 -7.54 -12.17 -11.44
CA THR A 345 -8.47 -12.07 -10.30
C THR A 345 -8.93 -13.43 -9.75
N GLY A 346 -8.44 -14.55 -10.32
CA GLY A 346 -8.78 -15.91 -9.86
C GLY A 346 -10.19 -16.39 -10.25
N LEU A 347 -10.90 -15.64 -11.10
CA LEU A 347 -12.30 -15.90 -11.47
C LEU A 347 -12.49 -16.75 -12.72
N SER A 348 -11.42 -17.22 -13.39
CA SER A 348 -11.53 -17.99 -14.63
C SER A 348 -11.12 -19.46 -14.45
N PRO A 349 -12.08 -20.40 -14.33
CA PRO A 349 -11.79 -21.84 -14.30
C PRO A 349 -11.26 -22.37 -15.64
N ASP A 350 -11.60 -21.73 -16.77
CA ASP A 350 -11.24 -22.19 -18.12
C ASP A 350 -9.75 -22.00 -18.44
N ALA A 351 -9.09 -21.01 -17.84
CA ALA A 351 -7.65 -20.79 -17.99
C ALA A 351 -6.80 -21.95 -17.41
N LEU A 352 -7.37 -22.70 -16.47
CA LEU A 352 -6.71 -23.84 -15.81
C LEU A 352 -6.90 -25.18 -16.54
N GLN A 353 -7.88 -25.29 -17.46
CA GLN A 353 -8.22 -26.57 -18.07
C GLN A 353 -7.52 -26.86 -19.40
N SER A 354 -7.01 -25.88 -20.14
CA SER A 354 -6.53 -26.08 -21.52
C SER A 354 -5.08 -25.66 -21.78
N THR A 355 -4.37 -25.07 -20.81
CA THR A 355 -3.02 -24.53 -21.02
C THR A 355 -2.01 -25.10 -20.02
N THR A 356 -0.78 -25.36 -20.50
CA THR A 356 0.33 -25.77 -19.64
C THR A 356 0.64 -24.67 -18.62
N ALA A 357 1.00 -25.07 -17.40
CA ALA A 357 1.36 -24.11 -16.32
C ALA A 357 2.38 -23.04 -16.77
N THR A 358 3.26 -23.40 -17.71
CA THR A 358 4.25 -22.49 -18.29
C THR A 358 3.61 -21.40 -19.18
N ALA A 359 2.56 -21.76 -19.95
CA ALA A 359 1.87 -20.79 -20.81
C ALA A 359 1.01 -19.83 -19.97
N VAL A 360 0.36 -20.32 -18.91
CA VAL A 360 -0.37 -19.47 -17.95
C VAL A 360 0.59 -18.51 -17.24
N ALA A 361 1.76 -18.98 -16.80
CA ALA A 361 2.78 -18.15 -16.17
C ALA A 361 3.31 -17.07 -17.14
N ALA A 362 3.53 -17.42 -18.42
CA ALA A 362 3.99 -16.46 -19.42
C ALA A 362 2.94 -15.37 -19.75
N THR A 363 1.65 -15.74 -19.84
CA THR A 363 0.56 -14.76 -20.03
C THR A 363 0.39 -13.86 -18.81
N MET A 364 0.42 -14.39 -17.60
CA MET A 364 0.40 -13.59 -16.37
C MET A 364 1.60 -12.63 -16.30
N GLN A 365 2.78 -13.08 -16.72
CA GLN A 365 3.97 -12.24 -16.74
C GLN A 365 3.87 -11.11 -17.79
N ALA A 366 3.31 -11.37 -18.96
CA ALA A 366 3.11 -10.35 -20.00
C ALA A 366 2.09 -9.28 -19.57
N GLN A 367 1.01 -9.70 -18.88
CA GLN A 367 -0.01 -8.80 -18.33
C GLN A 367 0.53 -7.98 -17.17
N ALA A 368 1.32 -8.60 -16.29
CA ALA A 368 1.98 -7.91 -15.18
C ALA A 368 2.93 -6.81 -15.65
N ALA A 369 3.49 -6.90 -16.86
CA ALA A 369 4.41 -5.89 -17.40
C ALA A 369 3.76 -4.50 -17.55
N GLN A 370 2.47 -4.43 -17.92
CA GLN A 370 1.75 -3.16 -18.05
C GLN A 370 1.49 -2.53 -16.67
N ILE A 371 1.06 -3.35 -15.71
CA ILE A 371 0.90 -2.92 -14.30
C ILE A 371 2.25 -2.50 -13.72
N GLU A 372 3.35 -3.19 -14.10
CA GLU A 372 4.71 -2.83 -13.67
C GLU A 372 5.13 -1.43 -14.14
N VAL A 373 4.77 -1.03 -15.36
CA VAL A 373 5.04 0.32 -15.87
C VAL A 373 4.29 1.37 -15.05
N MET A 374 2.99 1.15 -14.81
CA MET A 374 2.18 2.06 -13.98
C MET A 374 2.74 2.19 -12.56
N ALA A 375 3.07 1.06 -11.92
CA ALA A 375 3.65 1.04 -10.59
C ALA A 375 5.03 1.72 -10.54
N ARG A 376 5.83 1.59 -11.61
CA ARG A 376 7.12 2.28 -11.72
C ARG A 376 6.94 3.79 -11.82
N ASN A 377 5.98 4.27 -12.63
CA ASN A 377 5.67 5.70 -12.73
C ASN A 377 5.26 6.28 -11.38
N LEU A 378 4.37 5.60 -10.64
CA LEU A 378 3.97 6.00 -9.28
C LEU A 378 5.15 6.02 -8.30
N ALA A 379 6.05 5.04 -8.40
CA ALA A 379 7.16 4.92 -7.47
C ALA A 379 8.30 5.91 -7.77
N GLU A 380 8.75 5.99 -9.01
CA GLU A 380 9.85 6.89 -9.40
C GLU A 380 9.41 8.37 -9.43
N GLY A 381 8.12 8.64 -9.65
CA GLY A 381 7.53 9.96 -9.56
C GLY A 381 7.17 10.33 -8.11
N GLY A 382 5.93 10.12 -7.74
CA GLY A 382 5.34 10.61 -6.51
C GLY A 382 5.95 10.04 -5.23
N MET A 383 6.19 8.72 -5.14
CA MET A 383 6.79 8.16 -3.92
C MET A 383 8.19 8.72 -3.67
N ARG A 384 9.02 8.82 -4.73
CA ARG A 384 10.36 9.40 -4.60
C ARG A 384 10.31 10.84 -4.13
N GLN A 385 9.39 11.65 -4.67
CA GLN A 385 9.18 13.03 -4.25
C GLN A 385 8.71 13.09 -2.80
N MET A 386 7.73 12.29 -2.42
CA MET A 386 7.20 12.22 -1.06
C MET A 386 8.30 11.90 -0.02
N PHE A 387 9.11 10.87 -0.25
CA PHE A 387 10.19 10.52 0.66
C PHE A 387 11.31 11.58 0.69
N LYS A 388 11.58 12.27 -0.41
CA LYS A 388 12.50 13.43 -0.41
C LYS A 388 11.96 14.59 0.43
N LEU A 389 10.66 14.86 0.32
CA LEU A 389 10.00 15.88 1.14
C LEU A 389 10.01 15.49 2.61
N MET A 390 9.70 14.24 2.95
CA MET A 390 9.79 13.74 4.32
C MET A 390 11.19 13.92 4.89
N LEU A 391 12.23 13.53 4.14
CA LEU A 391 13.62 13.71 4.56
C LEU A 391 13.94 15.18 4.81
N LYS A 392 13.52 16.06 3.90
CA LYS A 392 13.77 17.49 3.99
C LYS A 392 13.06 18.13 5.18
N THR A 393 11.78 17.82 5.34
CA THR A 393 10.97 18.29 6.47
C THR A 393 11.56 17.87 7.82
N MET A 394 12.07 16.64 7.91
CA MET A 394 12.73 16.16 9.13
C MET A 394 14.04 16.87 9.42
N VAL A 395 14.89 17.04 8.43
CA VAL A 395 16.19 17.70 8.62
C VAL A 395 16.01 19.18 9.00
N GLU A 396 14.97 19.83 8.47
CA GLU A 396 14.70 21.26 8.72
C GLU A 396 14.02 21.53 10.07
N ASN A 397 13.19 20.59 10.59
CA ASN A 397 12.32 20.87 11.74
C ASN A 397 12.62 20.04 13.00
N VAL A 398 13.42 19.00 12.93
CA VAL A 398 13.74 18.20 14.11
C VAL A 398 14.93 18.82 14.85
N ASP A 399 14.70 19.33 16.06
CA ASP A 399 15.73 20.00 16.87
C ASP A 399 16.44 19.09 17.86
N GLU A 400 15.86 17.93 18.19
CA GLU A 400 16.37 17.01 19.20
C GLU A 400 16.65 15.61 18.61
N GLU A 401 17.51 14.86 19.30
CA GLU A 401 17.76 13.45 18.98
C GLU A 401 16.47 12.63 19.21
N GLN A 402 16.06 11.90 18.21
CA GLN A 402 14.90 11.02 18.27
C GLN A 402 15.32 9.58 18.61
N MET A 403 14.56 8.92 19.47
CA MET A 403 14.82 7.54 19.85
C MET A 403 14.02 6.58 18.97
N MET A 404 14.71 5.87 18.07
CA MET A 404 14.09 4.87 17.21
C MET A 404 14.20 3.47 17.83
N ARG A 405 13.09 2.74 17.85
CA ARG A 405 13.08 1.33 18.22
C ARG A 405 13.48 0.45 17.02
N LEU A 406 14.68 -0.09 17.04
CA LEU A 406 15.08 -1.12 16.09
C LEU A 406 14.37 -2.47 16.39
N GLN A 407 14.08 -3.24 15.33
CA GLN A 407 13.60 -4.61 15.48
C GLN A 407 14.59 -5.40 16.33
N GLY A 408 14.19 -5.82 17.53
CA GLY A 408 15.07 -6.55 18.45
C GLY A 408 15.22 -5.95 19.86
N GLN A 409 14.46 -4.90 20.21
CA GLN A 409 14.38 -4.27 21.55
C GLN A 409 15.41 -3.16 21.86
N ASN A 410 16.39 -2.87 21.02
CA ASN A 410 17.32 -1.79 21.29
C ASN A 410 16.79 -0.47 20.74
N TYR A 411 16.78 0.57 21.60
CA TYR A 411 16.57 1.94 21.20
C TYR A 411 17.89 2.52 20.69
N VAL A 412 17.86 3.14 19.52
CA VAL A 412 19.02 3.80 18.93
C VAL A 412 18.69 5.28 18.76
N PRO A 413 19.54 6.17 19.29
CA PRO A 413 19.37 7.60 19.06
C PRO A 413 19.67 7.91 17.59
N VAL A 414 18.82 8.71 16.99
CA VAL A 414 18.91 9.17 15.61
C VAL A 414 18.84 10.68 15.61
N ASP A 415 19.84 11.35 15.04
CA ASP A 415 19.87 12.80 14.85
C ASP A 415 19.69 13.13 13.36
N PRO A 416 18.46 13.50 12.92
CA PRO A 416 18.17 13.84 11.54
C PRO A 416 18.96 15.05 11.03
N ARG A 417 19.37 15.98 11.88
CA ARG A 417 20.14 17.20 11.50
C ARG A 417 21.50 16.85 10.90
N SER A 418 22.04 15.69 11.26
CA SER A 418 23.33 15.21 10.73
C SER A 418 23.24 14.70 9.30
N TRP A 419 22.03 14.55 8.75
CA TRP A 419 21.83 13.99 7.42
C TRP A 419 22.02 15.02 6.31
N ASN A 420 22.53 14.53 5.17
CA ASN A 420 22.69 15.37 3.99
C ASN A 420 21.38 15.43 3.21
N LEU A 421 20.83 16.64 3.03
CA LEU A 421 19.65 16.90 2.20
C LEU A 421 19.78 16.45 0.73
N GLY A 422 21.03 16.33 0.25
CA GLY A 422 21.34 15.86 -1.10
C GLY A 422 21.38 14.34 -1.26
N MET A 423 20.95 13.56 -0.26
CA MET A 423 20.85 12.10 -0.42
C MET A 423 19.85 11.76 -1.53
N ASP A 424 20.24 10.84 -2.41
CA ASP A 424 19.34 10.33 -3.43
C ASP A 424 18.43 9.25 -2.83
N VAL A 425 17.14 9.33 -3.18
CA VAL A 425 16.13 8.36 -2.76
C VAL A 425 15.85 7.44 -3.94
N SER A 426 16.15 6.16 -3.79
CA SER A 426 15.79 5.13 -4.75
C SER A 426 14.68 4.24 -4.18
N ILE A 427 13.63 4.04 -4.96
CA ILE A 427 12.53 3.18 -4.57
C ILE A 427 12.62 1.87 -5.35
N ASN A 428 12.64 0.76 -4.63
CA ASN A 428 12.65 -0.55 -5.26
C ASN A 428 11.22 -1.03 -5.45
N VAL A 429 10.72 -0.97 -6.67
CA VAL A 429 9.40 -1.49 -7.06
C VAL A 429 9.51 -2.99 -7.26
N GLY A 430 9.51 -3.74 -6.16
CA GLY A 430 9.40 -5.19 -6.21
C GLY A 430 7.94 -5.60 -6.36
N LEU A 431 7.41 -5.68 -7.58
CA LEU A 431 6.11 -6.31 -7.81
C LEU A 431 6.23 -7.80 -7.51
N GLY A 432 5.69 -8.21 -6.34
CA GLY A 432 5.87 -9.51 -5.71
C GLY A 432 5.17 -10.72 -6.36
N THR A 433 4.77 -10.65 -7.62
CA THR A 433 4.10 -11.77 -8.28
C THR A 433 5.11 -12.76 -8.86
N GLY A 434 5.34 -13.86 -8.17
CA GLY A 434 6.17 -14.99 -8.66
C GLY A 434 7.69 -14.81 -8.55
N ARG A 435 8.19 -13.65 -8.09
CA ARG A 435 9.63 -13.35 -7.96
C ARG A 435 10.22 -13.73 -6.59
N GLU A 436 9.39 -14.01 -5.60
CA GLU A 436 9.90 -14.42 -4.28
C GLU A 436 10.60 -15.76 -4.38
N ASP A 437 10.00 -16.74 -5.06
CA ASP A 437 10.64 -18.04 -5.33
C ASP A 437 11.90 -17.88 -6.18
N GLN A 438 11.88 -16.99 -7.18
CA GLN A 438 13.06 -16.70 -8.00
C GLN A 438 14.15 -15.98 -7.19
N LYS A 439 13.79 -15.01 -6.32
CA LYS A 439 14.73 -14.36 -5.39
C LYS A 439 15.35 -15.37 -4.44
N VAL A 440 14.54 -16.24 -3.85
CA VAL A 440 15.02 -17.33 -2.98
C VAL A 440 15.96 -18.27 -3.76
N ALA A 441 15.64 -18.61 -5.00
CA ALA A 441 16.49 -19.42 -5.85
C ALA A 441 17.85 -18.75 -6.14
N VAL A 442 17.86 -17.46 -6.50
CA VAL A 442 19.09 -16.68 -6.75
C VAL A 442 19.90 -16.52 -5.47
N LEU A 443 19.27 -16.23 -4.34
CA LEU A 443 19.94 -16.10 -3.05
C LEU A 443 20.54 -17.45 -2.60
N ASN A 444 19.82 -18.56 -2.81
CA ASN A 444 20.36 -19.90 -2.55
C ASN A 444 21.57 -20.23 -3.45
N GLN A 445 21.52 -19.84 -4.72
CA GLN A 445 22.66 -19.99 -5.62
C GLN A 445 23.86 -19.14 -5.18
N ALA A 446 23.61 -17.90 -4.77
CA ALA A 446 24.64 -17.01 -4.21
C ALA A 446 25.23 -17.61 -2.92
N LEU A 447 24.40 -18.13 -2.02
CA LEU A 447 24.81 -18.80 -0.80
C LEU A 447 25.71 -20.03 -1.10
N GLN A 448 25.33 -20.86 -2.06
CA GLN A 448 26.16 -22.00 -2.48
C GLN A 448 27.52 -21.56 -3.03
N MET A 449 27.55 -20.50 -3.87
CA MET A 449 28.82 -19.92 -4.37
C MET A 449 29.67 -19.38 -3.22
N GLN A 450 29.08 -18.65 -2.26
CA GLN A 450 29.78 -18.14 -1.09
C GLN A 450 30.39 -19.28 -0.26
N ILE A 451 29.63 -20.33 0.01
CA ILE A 451 30.11 -21.51 0.75
C ILE A 451 31.25 -22.19 -0.02
N GLN A 452 31.14 -22.35 -1.33
CA GLN A 452 32.17 -22.96 -2.17
C GLN A 452 33.47 -22.15 -2.17
N ILE A 453 33.38 -20.82 -2.30
CA ILE A 453 34.54 -19.91 -2.21
C ILE A 453 35.18 -20.00 -0.82
N PHE A 454 34.37 -19.97 0.23
CA PHE A 454 34.84 -20.07 1.60
C PHE A 454 35.51 -21.40 1.91
N GLN A 455 35.00 -22.50 1.38
CA GLN A 455 35.62 -23.83 1.50
C GLN A 455 36.92 -23.98 0.70
N SER A 456 36.98 -23.36 -0.50
CA SER A 456 38.13 -23.49 -1.40
C SER A 456 39.31 -22.61 -0.99
N TYR A 457 39.04 -21.40 -0.50
CA TYR A 457 40.09 -20.39 -0.20
C TYR A 457 40.27 -20.09 1.30
N GLY A 458 39.41 -20.68 2.15
CA GLY A 458 39.44 -20.51 3.60
C GLY A 458 38.89 -19.16 4.09
N PRO A 459 38.84 -18.94 5.41
CA PRO A 459 38.25 -17.74 6.02
C PRO A 459 39.05 -16.43 5.80
N GLY A 460 40.25 -16.51 5.27
CA GLY A 460 41.13 -15.36 4.95
C GLY A 460 40.99 -14.86 3.50
N ASN A 461 40.05 -15.36 2.71
CA ASN A 461 39.85 -14.88 1.36
C ASN A 461 39.22 -13.47 1.39
N GLY A 462 39.71 -12.53 0.62
CA GLY A 462 39.21 -11.17 0.54
C GLY A 462 37.87 -11.02 -0.18
N MET A 463 37.22 -12.13 -0.62
CA MET A 463 35.97 -12.09 -1.41
C MET A 463 34.71 -12.37 -0.60
N VAL A 464 34.76 -13.31 0.38
CA VAL A 464 33.59 -13.75 1.14
C VAL A 464 33.94 -13.88 2.61
N SER A 465 33.25 -13.12 3.46
CA SER A 465 33.33 -13.21 4.92
C SER A 465 32.18 -14.05 5.49
N LEU A 466 32.33 -14.52 6.72
CA LEU A 466 31.23 -15.18 7.45
C LEU A 466 30.02 -14.24 7.63
N SER A 467 30.27 -12.95 7.74
CA SER A 467 29.24 -11.91 7.80
C SER A 467 28.41 -11.87 6.51
N ASN A 468 29.04 -12.01 5.34
CA ASN A 468 28.35 -12.03 4.06
C ASN A 468 27.44 -13.27 3.93
N ILE A 469 27.93 -14.45 4.35
CA ILE A 469 27.14 -15.69 4.36
C ILE A 469 25.91 -15.54 5.28
N ARG A 470 26.12 -14.98 6.49
CA ARG A 470 25.02 -14.72 7.43
C ARG A 470 23.98 -13.75 6.84
N ASN A 471 24.44 -12.67 6.20
CA ASN A 471 23.53 -11.70 5.59
C ASN A 471 22.70 -12.33 4.47
N THR A 472 23.30 -13.15 3.61
CA THR A 472 22.54 -13.89 2.56
C THR A 472 21.51 -14.84 3.16
N ILE A 473 21.85 -15.53 4.25
CA ILE A 473 20.86 -16.38 4.98
C ILE A 473 19.75 -15.51 5.60
N SER A 474 20.11 -14.36 6.18
CA SER A 474 19.12 -13.41 6.73
C SER A 474 18.17 -12.91 5.66
N ASP A 475 18.66 -12.61 4.46
CA ASP A 475 17.84 -12.17 3.33
C ASP A 475 16.92 -13.29 2.83
N ILE A 476 17.39 -14.54 2.76
CA ILE A 476 16.54 -15.69 2.44
C ILE A 476 15.41 -15.87 3.46
N LEU A 477 15.71 -15.72 4.75
CA LEU A 477 14.70 -15.80 5.81
C LEU A 477 13.70 -14.63 5.74
N ALA A 478 14.19 -13.42 5.44
CA ALA A 478 13.33 -12.24 5.29
C ALA A 478 12.35 -12.37 4.12
N VAL A 479 12.78 -12.90 2.98
CA VAL A 479 11.91 -13.20 1.82
C VAL A 479 10.85 -14.25 2.18
N ASN A 480 11.20 -15.25 3.00
CA ASN A 480 10.26 -16.27 3.50
C ASN A 480 9.38 -15.78 4.68
N GLY A 481 9.36 -14.48 4.99
CA GLY A 481 8.52 -13.89 6.04
C GLY A 481 9.09 -13.94 7.46
N VAL A 482 10.28 -14.51 7.65
CA VAL A 482 10.95 -14.56 8.97
C VAL A 482 11.79 -13.30 9.17
N ARG A 483 11.20 -12.27 9.77
CA ARG A 483 11.85 -10.95 9.94
C ARG A 483 12.95 -10.89 11.00
N ASN A 484 13.01 -11.85 11.92
CA ASN A 484 13.99 -11.86 13.02
C ASN A 484 15.02 -12.97 12.82
N SER A 485 16.01 -12.73 11.96
CA SER A 485 17.11 -13.66 11.71
C SER A 485 18.09 -13.79 12.89
N GLU A 486 18.13 -12.81 13.80
CA GLU A 486 19.02 -12.82 14.98
C GLU A 486 18.67 -13.93 15.97
N ARG A 487 17.42 -14.39 15.96
CA ARG A 487 17.00 -15.55 16.76
C ARG A 487 17.67 -16.87 16.31
N TYR A 488 18.06 -16.95 15.04
CA TYR A 488 18.62 -18.14 14.43
C TYR A 488 20.13 -18.04 14.21
N PHE A 489 20.64 -16.84 13.94
CA PHE A 489 22.06 -16.58 13.62
C PHE A 489 22.58 -15.36 14.37
N MET A 490 23.58 -15.56 15.22
CA MET A 490 24.19 -14.47 15.97
C MET A 490 24.87 -13.42 15.05
N PRO A 491 24.81 -12.13 15.39
CA PRO A 491 25.59 -11.11 14.68
C PRO A 491 27.08 -11.38 14.84
N ILE A 492 27.81 -11.46 13.72
CA ILE A 492 29.25 -11.67 13.73
C ILE A 492 29.91 -10.30 13.75
N ASN A 493 30.59 -9.97 14.86
CA ASN A 493 31.39 -8.76 14.95
C ASN A 493 32.68 -8.90 14.14
N PRO A 494 33.15 -7.86 13.41
CA PRO A 494 34.41 -7.88 12.67
C PRO A 494 35.62 -8.23 13.55
N MET A 495 35.63 -7.84 14.83
CA MET A 495 36.65 -8.23 15.80
C MET A 495 36.66 -9.74 16.08
N MET A 496 35.50 -10.37 16.12
CA MET A 496 35.40 -11.81 16.36
C MET A 496 35.88 -12.61 15.15
N GLU A 497 35.63 -12.11 13.96
CA GLU A 497 36.12 -12.68 12.69
C GLU A 497 37.66 -12.58 12.62
N GLN A 498 38.25 -11.46 13.00
CA GLN A 498 39.71 -11.30 13.12
C GLN A 498 40.32 -12.22 14.19
N GLN A 499 39.65 -12.38 15.34
CA GLN A 499 40.10 -13.30 16.38
C GLN A 499 40.09 -14.76 15.93
N MET A 500 39.02 -15.18 15.22
CA MET A 500 38.95 -16.53 14.63
C MET A 500 40.05 -16.74 13.57
N MET A 501 40.33 -15.74 12.73
CA MET A 501 41.42 -15.81 11.77
C MET A 501 42.81 -15.94 12.44
N MET A 502 43.05 -15.18 13.52
CA MET A 502 44.30 -15.27 14.28
C MET A 502 44.44 -16.63 15.00
N GLN A 503 43.36 -17.15 15.56
CA GLN A 503 43.34 -18.44 16.25
C GLN A 503 43.59 -19.61 15.30
N GLN A 504 43.06 -19.53 14.06
CA GLN A 504 43.28 -20.57 13.04
C GLN A 504 44.71 -20.51 12.45
N GLN A 505 45.34 -19.32 12.33
CA GLN A 505 46.72 -19.18 11.93
C GLN A 505 47.70 -19.70 13.00
N GLN A 506 47.38 -19.55 14.29
CA GLN A 506 48.19 -20.13 15.39
C GLN A 506 48.02 -21.65 15.52
N GLY A 507 46.88 -22.23 15.11
CA GLY A 507 46.63 -23.67 15.11
C GLY A 507 47.36 -24.44 13.99
N GLN A 508 47.73 -23.78 12.88
CA GLN A 508 48.49 -24.41 11.78
C GLN A 508 50.01 -24.50 12.00
N GLY A 509 50.51 -23.87 13.07
CA GLY A 509 51.95 -23.89 13.39
C GLY A 509 52.43 -25.11 14.18
N GLN A 510 51.58 -26.04 14.61
CA GLN A 510 51.98 -27.16 15.50
C GLN A 510 51.52 -28.56 15.06
N GLN A 511 51.16 -28.79 13.81
CA GLN A 511 50.99 -30.17 13.30
C GLN A 511 51.82 -30.36 12.01
N GLN A 512 53.09 -30.63 12.18
CA GLN A 512 53.84 -31.49 11.27
C GLN A 512 53.33 -32.92 11.45
N GLY A 513 52.18 -33.22 10.88
CA GLY A 513 51.64 -34.56 10.73
C GLY A 513 51.77 -34.96 9.26
N ASP A 514 52.27 -36.15 9.03
CA ASP A 514 52.54 -36.87 7.78
C ASP A 514 51.59 -36.45 6.60
N PRO A 515 52.13 -36.01 5.46
CA PRO A 515 51.32 -35.60 4.30
C PRO A 515 50.43 -36.72 3.75
N ASN A 516 50.72 -37.98 4.04
CA ASN A 516 49.92 -39.14 3.65
C ASN A 516 48.63 -39.30 4.47
N ALA A 517 48.58 -38.86 5.72
CA ALA A 517 47.37 -38.96 6.54
C ALA A 517 46.31 -37.92 6.14
N ALA A 518 46.72 -36.73 5.72
CA ALA A 518 45.81 -35.67 5.22
C ALA A 518 45.21 -36.06 3.86
N TYR A 519 45.98 -36.75 3.02
CA TYR A 519 45.49 -37.26 1.72
C TYR A 519 44.42 -38.37 1.89
N LEU A 520 44.62 -39.27 2.84
CA LEU A 520 43.65 -40.34 3.16
C LEU A 520 42.38 -39.79 3.79
N GLN A 521 42.46 -38.76 4.64
CA GLN A 521 41.25 -38.09 5.18
C GLN A 521 40.49 -37.34 4.09
N ALA A 522 41.16 -36.60 3.19
CA ALA A 522 40.53 -35.93 2.08
C ALA A 522 39.84 -36.88 1.09
N GLU A 523 40.43 -38.08 0.88
CA GLU A 523 39.87 -39.11 0.04
C GLU A 523 38.66 -39.82 0.69
N GLN A 524 38.67 -40.02 2.01
CA GLN A 524 37.52 -40.49 2.78
C GLN A 524 36.35 -39.50 2.79
N ILE A 525 36.61 -38.23 2.95
CA ILE A 525 35.60 -37.16 2.89
C ILE A 525 35.01 -37.05 1.48
N LYS A 526 35.84 -37.15 0.42
CA LYS A 526 35.37 -37.19 -0.96
C LYS A 526 34.53 -38.44 -1.25
N ALA A 527 34.89 -39.60 -0.73
CA ALA A 527 34.16 -40.85 -0.89
C ALA A 527 32.80 -40.78 -0.14
N GLN A 528 32.75 -40.21 1.06
CA GLN A 528 31.51 -39.99 1.81
C GLN A 528 30.59 -38.97 1.13
N ALA A 529 31.11 -37.85 0.64
CA ALA A 529 30.34 -36.85 -0.09
C ALA A 529 29.77 -37.42 -1.40
N LYS A 530 30.54 -38.29 -2.09
CA LYS A 530 30.09 -38.96 -3.31
C LYS A 530 28.98 -39.96 -3.02
N MET A 531 29.12 -40.77 -1.94
CA MET A 531 28.07 -41.69 -1.51
C MET A 531 26.78 -40.97 -1.11
N GLN A 532 26.85 -39.83 -0.41
CA GLN A 532 25.66 -39.02 -0.10
C GLN A 532 25.01 -38.42 -1.35
N SER A 533 25.81 -37.94 -2.31
CA SER A 533 25.25 -37.40 -3.56
C SER A 533 24.62 -38.49 -4.43
N ASP A 534 25.17 -39.68 -4.44
CA ASP A 534 24.62 -40.82 -5.18
C ASP A 534 23.35 -41.37 -4.50
N GLN A 535 23.27 -41.36 -3.16
CA GLN A 535 22.03 -41.66 -2.44
C GLN A 535 20.93 -40.64 -2.70
N LEU A 536 21.28 -39.34 -2.74
CA LEU A 536 20.33 -38.27 -3.03
C LEU A 536 19.81 -38.37 -4.48
N LYS A 537 20.67 -38.71 -5.44
CA LYS A 537 20.27 -38.94 -6.83
C LYS A 537 19.36 -40.16 -6.97
N LEU A 538 19.65 -41.26 -6.29
CA LEU A 538 18.79 -42.44 -6.26
C LEU A 538 17.42 -42.13 -5.64
N GLN A 539 17.34 -41.34 -4.58
CA GLN A 539 16.07 -40.90 -4.01
C GLN A 539 15.28 -39.99 -4.98
N LEU A 540 15.96 -39.10 -5.69
CA LEU A 540 15.34 -38.19 -6.65
C LEU A 540 14.86 -38.95 -7.92
N GLU A 541 15.61 -39.95 -8.37
CA GLU A 541 15.20 -40.85 -9.46
C GLU A 541 14.02 -41.74 -9.04
N ALA A 542 14.00 -42.26 -7.81
CA ALA A 542 12.87 -43.00 -7.28
C ALA A 542 11.61 -42.13 -7.17
N GLN A 543 11.71 -40.90 -6.71
CA GLN A 543 10.58 -39.97 -6.69
C GLN A 543 10.09 -39.60 -8.10
N LYS A 544 11.00 -39.40 -9.06
CA LYS A 544 10.62 -39.19 -10.46
C LYS A 544 9.92 -40.41 -11.08
N ALA A 545 10.41 -41.61 -10.79
CA ALA A 545 9.79 -42.85 -11.28
C ALA A 545 8.37 -43.03 -10.73
N ILE A 546 8.13 -42.70 -9.46
CA ILE A 546 6.79 -42.74 -8.84
C ILE A 546 5.88 -41.69 -9.50
N ALA A 547 6.35 -40.46 -9.69
CA ALA A 547 5.57 -39.41 -10.32
C ALA A 547 5.24 -39.70 -11.81
N ASP A 548 6.14 -40.37 -12.53
CA ASP A 548 5.90 -40.80 -13.91
C ASP A 548 4.94 -41.99 -14.00
N ASP A 549 4.93 -42.88 -13.01
CA ASP A 549 3.98 -44.02 -12.92
C ASP A 549 2.56 -43.48 -12.58
N ASP A 550 2.45 -42.50 -11.68
CA ASP A 550 1.17 -41.84 -11.37
C ASP A 550 0.61 -41.12 -12.60
N ARG A 551 1.46 -40.37 -13.35
CA ARG A 551 1.04 -39.75 -14.61
C ARG A 551 0.56 -40.72 -15.67
N LYS A 552 1.20 -41.89 -15.78
CA LYS A 552 0.76 -42.94 -16.71
C LYS A 552 -0.56 -43.55 -16.29
N ARG A 553 -0.80 -43.72 -14.99
CA ARG A 553 -2.08 -44.20 -14.46
C ARG A 553 -3.20 -43.17 -14.73
N ASP A 554 -2.96 -41.91 -14.50
CA ASP A 554 -3.92 -40.84 -14.80
C ASP A 554 -4.25 -40.74 -16.29
N GLN A 555 -3.25 -40.95 -17.19
CA GLN A 555 -3.49 -41.02 -18.62
C GLN A 555 -4.31 -42.24 -19.03
N MET A 556 -4.04 -43.42 -18.45
CA MET A 556 -4.82 -44.63 -18.71
C MET A 556 -6.26 -44.50 -18.21
N ASP A 557 -6.49 -43.87 -17.07
CA ASP A 557 -7.84 -43.57 -16.55
C ASP A 557 -8.60 -42.56 -17.41
N GLN A 558 -7.91 -41.56 -17.96
CA GLN A 558 -8.51 -40.63 -18.93
C GLN A 558 -8.86 -41.28 -20.26
N ASP A 559 -7.99 -42.14 -20.80
CA ASP A 559 -8.26 -42.86 -22.03
C ASP A 559 -9.42 -43.85 -21.85
N LEU A 560 -9.57 -44.45 -20.68
CA LEU A 560 -10.68 -45.33 -20.33
C LEU A 560 -12.00 -44.56 -20.18
N LEU A 561 -11.98 -43.33 -19.65
CA LEU A 561 -13.12 -42.44 -19.58
C LEU A 561 -13.56 -41.96 -20.97
N ILE A 562 -12.62 -41.63 -21.84
CA ILE A 562 -12.89 -41.20 -23.23
C ILE A 562 -13.51 -42.40 -24.01
N ALA A 563 -12.94 -43.58 -23.86
CA ALA A 563 -13.49 -44.80 -24.50
C ALA A 563 -14.90 -45.14 -23.97
N ALA A 564 -15.15 -44.97 -22.67
CA ALA A 564 -16.48 -45.13 -22.09
C ALA A 564 -17.48 -44.10 -22.62
N ALA A 565 -17.06 -42.81 -22.78
CA ALA A 565 -17.88 -41.77 -23.34
C ALA A 565 -18.21 -41.99 -24.83
N GLU A 566 -17.28 -42.53 -25.63
CA GLU A 566 -17.52 -42.92 -27.01
C GLU A 566 -18.52 -44.09 -27.14
N VAL A 567 -18.45 -45.05 -26.24
CA VAL A 567 -19.40 -46.18 -26.19
C VAL A 567 -20.80 -45.69 -25.80
N ILE A 568 -20.92 -44.81 -24.84
CA ILE A 568 -22.20 -44.19 -24.43
C ILE A 568 -22.78 -43.33 -25.53
N GLY A 569 -21.94 -42.53 -26.25
CA GLY A 569 -22.38 -41.76 -27.41
C GLY A 569 -22.89 -42.58 -28.57
N LYS A 570 -22.43 -43.83 -28.70
CA LYS A 570 -22.84 -44.76 -29.76
C LYS A 570 -24.11 -45.58 -29.47
N TYR A 571 -24.46 -45.78 -28.20
CA TYR A 571 -25.57 -46.67 -27.78
C TYR A 571 -26.61 -45.99 -26.86
N GLY A 572 -26.62 -44.68 -26.78
CA GLY A 572 -27.60 -43.73 -26.22
C GLY A 572 -28.73 -44.27 -25.32
N THR A 573 -28.45 -44.65 -24.07
CA THR A 573 -29.51 -44.78 -23.06
C THR A 573 -29.12 -44.08 -21.75
N ALA A 574 -30.05 -43.29 -21.23
CA ALA A 574 -29.87 -42.40 -20.08
C ALA A 574 -29.58 -43.08 -18.72
N VAL A 575 -29.57 -44.41 -18.68
CA VAL A 575 -29.43 -45.20 -17.43
C VAL A 575 -27.99 -45.30 -16.94
N ASP A 576 -27.02 -45.20 -17.85
CA ASP A 576 -25.60 -45.44 -17.50
C ASP A 576 -24.87 -44.21 -16.97
N VAL A 577 -25.39 -42.99 -17.20
CA VAL A 577 -24.80 -41.75 -16.74
C VAL A 577 -24.90 -41.61 -15.22
N GLU A 578 -25.97 -42.08 -14.62
CA GLU A 578 -26.16 -42.02 -13.16
C GLU A 578 -25.26 -43.02 -12.42
N ARG A 579 -24.94 -44.15 -13.04
CA ARG A 579 -24.03 -45.16 -12.49
C ARG A 579 -22.57 -44.73 -12.54
N ILE A 580 -22.17 -43.98 -13.56
CA ILE A 580 -20.83 -43.35 -13.69
C ILE A 580 -20.65 -42.25 -12.67
N LYS A 581 -21.70 -41.42 -12.41
CA LYS A 581 -21.69 -40.39 -11.35
C LYS A 581 -21.59 -40.98 -9.94
N GLN A 582 -22.18 -42.13 -9.70
CA GLN A 582 -22.02 -42.83 -8.42
C GLN A 582 -20.63 -43.40 -8.22
N MET A 583 -19.95 -43.88 -9.28
CA MET A 583 -18.56 -44.34 -9.21
C MET A 583 -17.55 -43.21 -9.01
N GLN A 584 -17.86 -41.97 -9.39
CA GLN A 584 -17.02 -40.80 -9.14
C GLN A 584 -17.06 -40.29 -7.69
N ASN A 585 -18.10 -40.63 -6.93
CA ASN A 585 -18.28 -40.15 -5.55
C ASN A 585 -17.81 -41.17 -4.48
N GLU A 586 -17.33 -42.34 -4.85
CA GLU A 586 -16.69 -43.25 -3.88
C GLU A 586 -15.20 -42.92 -3.74
N PRO A 587 -14.70 -42.67 -2.51
CA PRO A 587 -13.28 -42.42 -2.28
C PRO A 587 -12.49 -43.69 -2.59
N ARG A 588 -11.71 -43.70 -3.65
CA ARG A 588 -10.96 -44.85 -4.22
C ARG A 588 -9.75 -45.28 -3.40
N TYR A 589 -9.41 -44.63 -2.29
CA TYR A 589 -8.30 -45.07 -1.45
C TYR A 589 -8.67 -45.01 0.03
N PRO A 590 -8.40 -46.09 0.79
CA PRO A 590 -8.37 -45.99 2.23
C PRO A 590 -7.17 -45.11 2.60
N GLN A 591 -7.44 -44.05 3.33
CA GLN A 591 -6.38 -43.22 3.93
C GLN A 591 -5.51 -44.14 4.78
N ALA A 592 -4.23 -44.26 4.45
CA ALA A 592 -3.26 -44.89 5.31
C ALA A 592 -3.21 -44.13 6.62
N GLU A 593 -3.64 -44.71 7.70
CA GLU A 593 -3.46 -44.16 9.04
C GLU A 593 -1.96 -43.88 9.27
N PRO A 594 -1.59 -42.71 9.77
CA PRO A 594 -0.21 -42.49 10.17
C PRO A 594 0.11 -43.40 11.35
N ALA A 595 1.07 -44.30 11.15
CA ALA A 595 1.61 -45.16 12.19
C ALA A 595 2.05 -44.27 13.37
N ALA A 596 1.34 -44.36 14.47
CA ALA A 596 1.69 -43.74 15.74
C ALA A 596 3.03 -44.31 16.20
N ALA A 597 4.10 -43.55 16.07
CA ALA A 597 5.37 -43.83 16.72
C ALA A 597 5.17 -43.65 18.23
N ALA A 598 5.03 -44.79 18.92
CA ALA A 598 5.14 -44.85 20.36
C ALA A 598 6.56 -44.47 20.77
N VAL A 599 6.77 -43.27 21.24
CA VAL A 599 7.98 -42.91 22.01
C VAL A 599 7.62 -43.10 23.47
N GLY A 600 8.17 -44.15 24.05
CA GLY A 600 8.08 -44.47 25.47
C GLY A 600 8.78 -43.40 26.31
N SER A 601 8.07 -42.98 27.32
CA SER A 601 8.58 -42.23 28.45
C SER A 601 9.52 -43.11 29.27
N THR A 602 10.75 -42.69 29.49
CA THR A 602 11.46 -42.96 30.78
C THR A 602 12.53 -41.91 31.01
N PHE A 603 12.37 -41.31 32.18
CA PHE A 603 13.22 -40.35 32.92
C PHE A 603 13.30 -38.92 32.43
#